data_c4a20b6b693ee6f1d13c89a9fbd05184
#
_entry.id   c4a20b6b693ee6f1d13c89a9fbd05184
#
_cell.length_a   1.000
_cell.length_b   1.000
_cell.length_c   1.000
_cell.angle_alpha   90.00
_cell.angle_beta   90.00
_cell.angle_gamma   90.00
#
_symmetry.space_group_name_H-M   'P 1'
#
loop_
_entity.id
_entity.type
_entity.pdbx_description
1 polymer ?
#
loop_
_entity_poly.entity_id
_entity_poly.type
_entity_poly.pdbx_seq_one_letter_code
_entity_poly.pdbx_strand_id
1 'polypeptide(L)'
;MNIQIRTILLGLLSIGFAQSHAQTFALQVKDDRITYLNDELGNRILDFSTCGYQASEQDIPSVRNVVFVSWKPGDNTTRIQRAIDYVASLPPDISGFRGAVLLDKGEFSLSGSIRIATSGIVLRGMDKESTILLKKGVDRGSLIYMEGENDLVIKDTLQVLSNYVPVNTKTLEVALGTSLKKGDRIMVTRPSGKEWIASLGCNIFGGGISALGWKEGDMDLTWDRVVSDINGNLLTLDAPLTVALDAKYGVSTIMTYQWNGRIENCGVENLTLVSDYDKHYPKDEDHCWTGISIEAAENCWVRQVNFRHFAGSAVIVQRTGSKITVEDCISKDPVSEIGGMRRCTFHTLGQQTLFQRCYSEQGIHDFAAGFCAAGPNAFVQCDSYQSLGFSGSIDAWACGLLFDVVNIDGHNLTFKNLGQDKNGAGWNTGNSLFWQCTAAEIECYTPAKDAQNRAYGCWAQFSGDGEWAQSNNHVQPRSIFYAQLTERLQKECAERARILPRNTSATSSPTVEVAMALAKEAYNPRLTLEHWIEENKFIPSVVPTGVKSIDDIKEKKTISNKQRTQPEISIVNGRIQMNGVLLVGGSHTTPWWNGKLKTNFLKKASPAITRF
;
A
#
# COMPACT_ATOMS: atom_id res chain seq x y z
N MET A 1 -92.26 -23.46 -4.88
CA MET A 1 -91.35 -24.31 -4.10
C MET A 1 -89.94 -24.17 -4.74
N ASN A 2 -89.18 -23.17 -4.32
CA ASN A 2 -87.89 -22.77 -4.92
C ASN A 2 -86.77 -23.23 -4.02
N ILE A 3 -85.93 -24.11 -4.53
CA ILE A 3 -84.66 -24.52 -3.87
C ILE A 3 -83.57 -23.67 -4.45
N GLN A 4 -82.96 -22.82 -3.62
CA GLN A 4 -81.74 -22.08 -3.97
C GLN A 4 -80.48 -22.95 -3.69
N ILE A 5 -79.70 -23.22 -4.72
CA ILE A 5 -78.37 -23.84 -4.63
C ILE A 5 -77.39 -22.75 -4.30
N ARG A 6 -76.77 -22.81 -3.12
CA ARG A 6 -75.61 -21.96 -2.74
C ARG A 6 -74.33 -22.63 -3.27
N THR A 7 -73.73 -21.97 -4.23
CA THR A 7 -72.41 -22.35 -4.72
C THR A 7 -71.34 -21.81 -3.72
N ILE A 8 -70.59 -22.69 -3.08
CA ILE A 8 -69.43 -22.35 -2.24
C ILE A 8 -68.22 -22.21 -3.13
N LEU A 9 -67.70 -20.99 -3.23
CA LEU A 9 -66.44 -20.70 -3.93
C LEU A 9 -65.28 -21.00 -2.97
N LEU A 10 -64.57 -22.12 -3.14
CA LEU A 10 -63.31 -22.35 -2.45
C LEU A 10 -62.20 -21.54 -3.13
N GLY A 11 -61.80 -20.45 -2.45
CA GLY A 11 -60.61 -19.70 -2.81
C GLY A 11 -59.36 -20.47 -2.38
N LEU A 12 -58.61 -21.00 -3.35
CA LEU A 12 -57.24 -21.50 -3.13
C LEU A 12 -56.31 -20.32 -2.86
N LEU A 13 -55.98 -20.06 -1.61
CA LEU A 13 -54.86 -19.21 -1.24
C LEU A 13 -53.58 -19.96 -1.58
N SER A 14 -52.97 -19.66 -2.72
CA SER A 14 -51.59 -20.03 -3.02
C SER A 14 -50.65 -19.19 -2.11
N ILE A 15 -50.27 -19.75 -0.99
CA ILE A 15 -49.15 -19.22 -0.19
C ILE A 15 -47.89 -19.43 -1.00
N GLY A 16 -47.46 -18.42 -1.74
CA GLY A 16 -46.15 -18.37 -2.34
C GLY A 16 -45.12 -18.36 -1.22
N PHE A 17 -44.48 -19.52 -1.00
CA PHE A 17 -43.23 -19.52 -0.24
C PHE A 17 -42.22 -18.71 -1.05
N ALA A 18 -42.03 -17.45 -0.68
CA ALA A 18 -40.83 -16.74 -1.05
C ALA A 18 -39.68 -17.54 -0.43
N GLN A 19 -39.00 -18.35 -1.24
CA GLN A 19 -37.69 -18.86 -0.87
C GLN A 19 -36.81 -17.62 -0.70
N SER A 20 -36.62 -17.19 0.54
CA SER A 20 -35.51 -16.31 0.85
C SER A 20 -34.25 -17.09 0.49
N HIS A 21 -33.68 -16.80 -0.68
CA HIS A 21 -32.31 -17.21 -0.95
C HIS A 21 -31.50 -16.56 0.13
N ALA A 22 -31.06 -17.36 1.11
CA ALA A 22 -30.08 -16.91 2.09
C ALA A 22 -28.90 -16.43 1.27
N GLN A 23 -28.60 -15.15 1.34
CA GLN A 23 -27.47 -14.57 0.64
C GLN A 23 -26.21 -15.28 1.11
N THR A 24 -25.61 -16.08 0.25
CA THR A 24 -24.42 -16.85 0.56
C THR A 24 -23.24 -15.91 0.38
N PHE A 25 -22.66 -15.43 1.48
CA PHE A 25 -21.51 -14.54 1.44
C PHE A 25 -20.26 -15.30 0.96
N ALA A 26 -19.37 -14.61 0.26
CA ALA A 26 -18.14 -15.16 -0.30
C ALA A 26 -17.16 -15.67 0.79
N LEU A 27 -17.41 -15.33 2.04
CA LEU A 27 -16.64 -15.77 3.19
C LEU A 27 -17.58 -16.15 4.33
N GLN A 28 -17.36 -17.34 4.89
CA GLN A 28 -18.07 -17.80 6.08
C GLN A 28 -17.05 -18.13 7.18
N VAL A 29 -17.34 -17.70 8.40
CA VAL A 29 -16.55 -18.06 9.58
C VAL A 29 -17.35 -19.03 10.42
N LYS A 30 -16.81 -20.21 10.62
CA LYS A 30 -17.39 -21.24 11.48
C LYS A 30 -16.30 -21.89 12.31
N ASP A 31 -16.52 -21.95 13.62
CA ASP A 31 -15.57 -22.56 14.60
C ASP A 31 -14.14 -22.02 14.42
N ASP A 32 -14.00 -20.67 14.30
CA ASP A 32 -12.74 -19.92 14.09
C ASP A 32 -12.00 -20.28 12.78
N ARG A 33 -12.62 -21.04 11.90
CA ARG A 33 -12.09 -21.35 10.58
C ARG A 33 -12.75 -20.49 9.50
N ILE A 34 -11.93 -19.98 8.60
CA ILE A 34 -12.42 -19.23 7.45
C ILE A 34 -12.68 -20.20 6.31
N THR A 35 -13.90 -20.19 5.79
CA THR A 35 -14.25 -20.90 4.57
C THR A 35 -14.51 -19.90 3.46
N TYR A 36 -13.75 -20.01 2.40
CA TYR A 36 -13.89 -19.16 1.22
C TYR A 36 -14.79 -19.85 0.21
N LEU A 37 -15.79 -19.15 -0.27
CA LEU A 37 -16.66 -19.61 -1.35
C LEU A 37 -16.17 -19.03 -2.67
N ASN A 38 -16.10 -19.88 -3.66
CA ASN A 38 -15.83 -19.46 -5.03
C ASN A 38 -17.14 -19.04 -5.70
N ASP A 39 -17.07 -18.03 -6.57
CA ASP A 39 -18.15 -17.75 -7.50
C ASP A 39 -18.18 -18.79 -8.65
N GLU A 40 -19.11 -18.61 -9.60
CA GLU A 40 -19.29 -19.50 -10.75
C GLU A 40 -18.03 -19.56 -11.66
N LEU A 41 -17.17 -18.56 -11.63
CA LEU A 41 -15.93 -18.48 -12.40
C LEU A 41 -14.69 -18.94 -11.59
N GLY A 42 -14.89 -19.31 -10.33
CA GLY A 42 -13.83 -19.72 -9.42
C GLY A 42 -13.14 -18.58 -8.68
N ASN A 43 -13.60 -17.32 -8.84
CA ASN A 43 -13.06 -16.19 -8.10
C ASN A 43 -13.42 -16.28 -6.62
N ARG A 44 -12.52 -15.83 -5.75
CA ARG A 44 -12.76 -15.78 -4.32
C ARG A 44 -12.07 -14.58 -3.68
N ILE A 45 -12.38 -14.30 -2.42
CA ILE A 45 -11.67 -13.31 -1.62
C ILE A 45 -10.18 -13.60 -1.62
N LEU A 46 -9.38 -12.51 -1.72
CA LEU A 46 -7.92 -12.58 -1.78
C LEU A 46 -7.30 -13.05 -0.46
N ASP A 47 -6.20 -13.75 -0.59
CA ASP A 47 -5.24 -14.00 0.48
C ASP A 47 -4.26 -12.83 0.57
N PHE A 48 -4.43 -11.99 1.59
CA PHE A 48 -3.58 -10.83 1.85
C PHE A 48 -2.36 -11.16 2.71
N SER A 49 -2.27 -12.36 3.24
CA SER A 49 -1.23 -12.76 4.21
C SER A 49 0.21 -12.66 3.69
N THR A 50 0.37 -12.53 2.36
CA THR A 50 1.69 -12.37 1.73
C THR A 50 2.21 -10.93 1.71
N CYS A 51 1.48 -9.97 2.29
CA CYS A 51 1.93 -8.59 2.43
C CYS A 51 2.98 -8.46 3.54
N GLY A 52 3.91 -7.50 3.35
CA GLY A 52 4.92 -7.14 4.33
C GLY A 52 6.28 -7.81 4.14
N TYR A 53 7.22 -7.40 4.97
CA TYR A 53 8.60 -7.91 5.00
C TYR A 53 8.63 -9.45 5.00
N GLN A 54 9.40 -10.03 4.08
CA GLN A 54 9.48 -11.49 3.89
C GLN A 54 8.10 -12.17 3.82
N ALA A 55 7.14 -11.53 3.13
CA ALA A 55 5.75 -12.00 3.06
C ALA A 55 5.13 -12.27 4.46
N SER A 56 5.52 -11.53 5.48
CA SER A 56 5.16 -11.74 6.90
C SER A 56 5.49 -13.13 7.47
N GLU A 57 6.36 -13.90 6.84
CA GLU A 57 6.79 -15.20 7.34
C GLU A 57 7.75 -15.08 8.52
N GLN A 58 8.48 -13.97 8.57
CA GLN A 58 9.46 -13.67 9.61
C GLN A 58 9.18 -12.30 10.23
N ASP A 59 9.58 -12.15 11.49
CA ASP A 59 9.59 -10.85 12.14
C ASP A 59 10.73 -9.99 11.59
N ILE A 60 10.55 -8.67 11.64
CA ILE A 60 11.61 -7.73 11.28
C ILE A 60 12.79 -7.93 12.24
N PRO A 61 13.99 -8.22 11.72
CA PRO A 61 15.12 -8.58 12.56
C PRO A 61 15.72 -7.39 13.31
N SER A 62 16.40 -7.68 14.41
CA SER A 62 17.25 -6.70 15.09
C SER A 62 18.65 -6.73 14.49
N VAL A 63 18.96 -5.76 13.63
CA VAL A 63 20.25 -5.65 12.93
C VAL A 63 21.30 -5.04 13.84
N ARG A 64 22.54 -5.59 13.84
CA ARG A 64 23.65 -5.13 14.67
C ARG A 64 24.09 -3.72 14.29
N ASN A 65 24.28 -2.83 15.29
CA ASN A 65 24.91 -1.52 15.09
C ASN A 65 26.40 -1.69 14.77
N VAL A 66 26.87 -1.05 13.70
CA VAL A 66 28.28 -1.13 13.26
C VAL A 66 28.98 0.23 13.21
N VAL A 67 28.23 1.30 13.07
CA VAL A 67 28.75 2.67 13.10
C VAL A 67 27.82 3.57 13.91
N PHE A 68 28.40 4.47 14.66
CA PHE A 68 27.72 5.48 15.46
C PHE A 68 27.98 6.88 14.92
N VAL A 69 26.94 7.69 14.83
CA VAL A 69 27.00 9.09 14.42
C VAL A 69 26.58 9.95 15.60
N SER A 70 27.54 10.55 16.30
CA SER A 70 27.26 11.49 17.38
C SER A 70 26.59 12.76 16.84
N TRP A 71 25.75 13.39 17.65
CA TRP A 71 25.17 14.68 17.28
C TRP A 71 26.26 15.76 17.18
N LYS A 72 26.15 16.64 16.19
CA LYS A 72 26.98 17.87 16.05
C LYS A 72 26.13 19.03 15.55
N PRO A 73 26.45 20.27 15.95
CA PRO A 73 25.76 21.43 15.39
C PRO A 73 26.08 21.63 13.91
N GLY A 74 25.13 22.24 13.17
CA GLY A 74 25.26 22.52 11.75
C GLY A 74 24.69 21.38 10.89
N ASP A 75 25.05 21.37 9.60
CA ASP A 75 24.54 20.39 8.63
C ASP A 75 25.20 19.01 8.83
N ASN A 76 24.38 18.01 9.10
CA ASN A 76 24.81 16.63 9.31
C ASN A 76 24.56 15.72 8.09
N THR A 77 24.06 16.25 6.98
CA THR A 77 23.72 15.46 5.77
C THR A 77 24.90 14.59 5.34
N THR A 78 26.05 15.21 5.10
CA THR A 78 27.24 14.49 4.63
C THR A 78 27.77 13.48 5.66
N ARG A 79 27.67 13.77 6.97
CA ARG A 79 28.14 12.85 8.01
C ARG A 79 27.29 11.59 8.09
N ILE A 80 25.97 11.73 8.04
CA ILE A 80 25.05 10.58 8.05
C ILE A 80 25.23 9.79 6.76
N GLN A 81 25.31 10.45 5.59
CA GLN A 81 25.54 9.77 4.32
C GLN A 81 26.85 8.98 4.32
N ARG A 82 27.95 9.56 4.82
CA ARG A 82 29.23 8.85 4.98
C ARG A 82 29.11 7.60 5.85
N ALA A 83 28.32 7.64 6.90
CA ALA A 83 28.10 6.47 7.75
C ALA A 83 27.37 5.35 6.99
N ILE A 84 26.37 5.72 6.21
CA ILE A 84 25.66 4.79 5.33
C ILE A 84 26.61 4.22 4.28
N ASP A 85 27.40 5.07 3.61
CA ASP A 85 28.37 4.65 2.59
C ASP A 85 29.46 3.74 3.17
N TYR A 86 29.88 3.99 4.42
CA TYR A 86 30.79 3.10 5.13
C TYR A 86 30.16 1.71 5.33
N VAL A 87 28.93 1.65 5.84
CA VAL A 87 28.23 0.36 6.03
C VAL A 87 28.02 -0.33 4.68
N ALA A 88 27.70 0.42 3.61
CA ALA A 88 27.57 -0.10 2.26
C ALA A 88 28.87 -0.79 1.75
N SER A 89 30.03 -0.31 2.21
CA SER A 89 31.33 -0.88 1.84
C SER A 89 31.69 -2.19 2.56
N LEU A 90 30.94 -2.56 3.61
CA LEU A 90 31.15 -3.79 4.38
C LEU A 90 30.56 -4.98 3.63
N PRO A 91 31.10 -6.20 3.79
CA PRO A 91 30.46 -7.41 3.28
C PRO A 91 29.16 -7.66 4.06
N PRO A 92 28.11 -8.19 3.40
CA PRO A 92 26.92 -8.65 4.11
C PRO A 92 27.25 -9.89 4.94
N ASP A 93 26.50 -10.11 6.01
CA ASP A 93 26.48 -11.35 6.77
C ASP A 93 25.68 -12.44 6.02
N ILE A 94 25.56 -13.62 6.62
CA ILE A 94 24.84 -14.77 6.05
C ILE A 94 23.34 -14.48 5.82
N SER A 95 22.78 -13.51 6.55
CA SER A 95 21.37 -13.08 6.43
C SER A 95 21.20 -11.91 5.45
N GLY A 96 22.28 -11.46 4.80
CA GLY A 96 22.25 -10.36 3.84
C GLY A 96 22.40 -8.98 4.46
N PHE A 97 22.59 -8.84 5.78
CA PHE A 97 22.75 -7.55 6.45
C PHE A 97 24.21 -7.10 6.52
N ARG A 98 24.43 -5.82 6.25
CA ARG A 98 25.74 -5.15 6.42
C ARG A 98 25.84 -4.49 7.80
N GLY A 99 24.72 -4.07 8.36
CA GLY A 99 24.62 -3.52 9.68
C GLY A 99 23.79 -2.26 9.77
N ALA A 100 23.64 -1.75 11.00
CA ALA A 100 22.91 -0.54 11.27
C ALA A 100 23.85 0.66 11.53
N VAL A 101 23.47 1.83 11.00
CA VAL A 101 23.95 3.15 11.37
C VAL A 101 23.14 3.62 12.55
N LEU A 102 23.76 3.79 13.72
CA LEU A 102 23.11 4.29 14.92
C LEU A 102 23.35 5.80 15.06
N LEU A 103 22.26 6.57 15.06
CA LEU A 103 22.29 8.01 15.27
C LEU A 103 22.09 8.33 16.76
N ASP A 104 22.88 9.26 17.26
CA ASP A 104 22.80 9.78 18.64
C ASP A 104 21.47 10.50 18.92
N LYS A 105 21.22 10.79 20.17
CA LYS A 105 20.19 11.75 20.59
C LYS A 105 20.60 13.15 20.14
N GLY A 106 19.64 13.92 19.69
CA GLY A 106 19.82 15.30 19.24
C GLY A 106 19.05 15.61 17.96
N GLU A 107 18.98 16.90 17.63
CA GLU A 107 18.36 17.38 16.41
C GLU A 107 19.42 17.57 15.32
N PHE A 108 19.45 16.64 14.38
CA PHE A 108 20.35 16.66 13.23
C PHE A 108 19.75 17.51 12.12
N SER A 109 20.22 18.73 11.93
CA SER A 109 19.84 19.57 10.80
C SER A 109 20.43 18.99 9.51
N LEU A 110 19.60 18.90 8.46
CA LEU A 110 19.94 18.35 7.16
C LEU A 110 19.57 19.33 6.04
N SER A 111 20.55 19.79 5.28
CA SER A 111 20.31 20.62 4.09
C SER A 111 20.01 19.77 2.84
N GLY A 112 20.47 18.54 2.80
CA GLY A 112 20.24 17.55 1.73
C GLY A 112 19.34 16.40 2.17
N SER A 113 19.17 15.43 1.29
CA SER A 113 18.47 14.18 1.56
C SER A 113 19.46 13.06 1.86
N ILE A 114 19.00 12.05 2.57
CA ILE A 114 19.74 10.82 2.88
C ILE A 114 19.33 9.72 1.91
N ARG A 115 20.29 8.90 1.42
CA ARG A 115 20.04 7.81 0.48
C ARG A 115 20.57 6.49 1.01
N ILE A 116 19.71 5.48 1.00
CA ILE A 116 20.06 4.09 1.24
C ILE A 116 19.91 3.38 -0.11
N ALA A 117 21.03 3.15 -0.79
CA ALA A 117 21.06 2.59 -2.15
C ALA A 117 21.83 1.25 -2.24
N THR A 118 22.03 0.60 -1.10
CA THR A 118 22.72 -0.70 -1.01
C THR A 118 21.96 -1.59 -0.03
N SER A 119 21.77 -2.86 -0.40
CA SER A 119 21.07 -3.85 0.42
C SER A 119 21.70 -4.06 1.80
N GLY A 120 20.87 -4.40 2.78
CA GLY A 120 21.33 -4.84 4.11
C GLY A 120 21.71 -3.72 5.06
N ILE A 121 21.22 -2.50 4.86
CA ILE A 121 21.54 -1.32 5.68
C ILE A 121 20.33 -0.84 6.46
N VAL A 122 20.51 -0.59 7.75
CA VAL A 122 19.49 -0.02 8.63
C VAL A 122 19.95 1.35 9.15
N LEU A 123 19.11 2.37 9.01
CA LEU A 123 19.28 3.65 9.67
C LEU A 123 18.43 3.67 10.95
N ARG A 124 19.06 3.81 12.09
CA ARG A 124 18.41 3.70 13.40
C ARG A 124 18.76 4.86 14.31
N GLY A 125 17.75 5.47 14.94
CA GLY A 125 17.94 6.38 16.06
C GLY A 125 18.14 5.66 17.39
N MET A 126 18.83 6.31 18.33
CA MET A 126 18.91 5.80 19.70
C MET A 126 17.56 5.79 20.40
N ASP A 127 16.71 6.75 20.07
CA ASP A 127 15.39 6.93 20.69
C ASP A 127 14.52 7.78 19.78
N LYS A 128 13.31 7.30 19.47
CA LYS A 128 12.43 7.98 18.50
C LYS A 128 12.03 9.40 18.92
N GLU A 129 11.99 9.70 20.21
CA GLU A 129 11.62 11.04 20.70
C GLU A 129 12.78 12.03 20.68
N SER A 130 14.00 11.55 20.86
CA SER A 130 15.19 12.39 21.03
C SER A 130 16.19 12.32 19.88
N THR A 131 16.05 11.38 18.93
CA THR A 131 16.82 11.37 17.68
C THR A 131 15.96 11.97 16.57
N ILE A 132 16.22 13.23 16.21
CA ILE A 132 15.41 14.00 15.27
C ILE A 132 16.23 14.35 14.04
N LEU A 133 15.74 14.04 12.85
CA LEU A 133 16.27 14.50 11.58
C LEU A 133 15.40 15.65 11.05
N LEU A 134 15.95 16.88 11.11
CA LEU A 134 15.27 18.09 10.68
C LEU A 134 15.72 18.47 9.27
N LYS A 135 14.88 18.27 8.27
CA LYS A 135 15.12 18.67 6.88
C LYS A 135 14.86 20.15 6.70
N LYS A 136 15.89 20.89 6.28
CA LYS A 136 15.84 22.31 5.98
C LYS A 136 15.86 22.59 4.48
N GLY A 137 15.39 23.78 4.11
CA GLY A 137 15.40 24.26 2.73
C GLY A 137 14.07 24.06 2.01
N VAL A 138 14.01 24.61 0.79
CA VAL A 138 12.79 24.70 -0.04
C VAL A 138 12.63 23.56 -1.03
N ASP A 139 13.34 22.47 -0.84
CA ASP A 139 13.28 21.28 -1.70
C ASP A 139 12.06 20.44 -1.37
N ARG A 140 11.14 20.29 -2.34
CA ARG A 140 9.91 19.48 -2.22
C ARG A 140 10.14 17.97 -2.32
N GLY A 141 11.39 17.50 -2.32
CA GLY A 141 11.74 16.08 -2.41
C GLY A 141 11.43 15.26 -1.16
N SER A 142 12.11 14.13 -1.04
CA SER A 142 12.03 13.26 0.14
C SER A 142 13.23 13.48 1.07
N LEU A 143 13.00 13.35 2.38
CA LEU A 143 14.07 13.42 3.36
C LEU A 143 14.97 12.17 3.27
N ILE A 144 14.37 11.00 3.21
CA ILE A 144 15.08 9.73 3.04
C ILE A 144 14.61 9.05 1.77
N TYR A 145 15.55 8.66 0.92
CA TYR A 145 15.34 7.78 -0.23
C TYR A 145 15.92 6.41 0.09
N MET A 146 15.08 5.38 0.14
CA MET A 146 15.45 3.97 0.17
C MET A 146 15.23 3.45 -1.25
N GLU A 147 16.25 3.61 -2.10
CA GLU A 147 16.07 3.41 -3.54
C GLU A 147 17.24 2.64 -4.17
N GLY A 148 16.90 1.55 -4.87
CA GLY A 148 17.81 0.86 -5.76
C GLY A 148 17.93 1.53 -7.12
N GLU A 149 18.65 0.90 -8.03
CA GLU A 149 18.70 1.31 -9.45
C GLU A 149 17.63 0.55 -10.23
N ASN A 150 16.89 1.25 -11.10
CA ASN A 150 15.91 0.62 -11.97
C ASN A 150 16.57 0.17 -13.28
N ASP A 151 17.46 -0.83 -13.15
CA ASP A 151 18.20 -1.48 -14.25
C ASP A 151 17.55 -2.80 -14.70
N LEU A 152 16.24 -2.91 -14.52
CA LEU A 152 15.46 -4.09 -14.89
C LEU A 152 15.58 -4.41 -16.39
N VAL A 153 15.91 -5.64 -16.70
CA VAL A 153 16.05 -6.17 -18.07
C VAL A 153 15.14 -7.39 -18.24
N ILE A 154 14.17 -7.29 -19.14
CA ILE A 154 13.35 -8.43 -19.55
C ILE A 154 14.18 -9.38 -20.39
N LYS A 155 14.09 -10.68 -20.12
CA LYS A 155 14.83 -11.76 -20.82
C LYS A 155 13.92 -12.47 -21.83
N ASP A 156 12.93 -13.18 -21.33
CA ASP A 156 12.00 -13.96 -22.13
C ASP A 156 10.57 -13.59 -21.80
N THR A 157 9.66 -13.82 -22.75
CA THR A 157 8.23 -13.60 -22.57
C THR A 157 7.48 -14.86 -22.99
N LEU A 158 6.60 -15.35 -22.11
CA LEU A 158 5.71 -16.49 -22.31
C LEU A 158 4.25 -16.01 -22.23
N GLN A 159 3.34 -16.73 -22.85
CA GLN A 159 1.92 -16.50 -22.72
C GLN A 159 1.30 -17.39 -21.65
N VAL A 160 0.30 -16.88 -20.94
CA VAL A 160 -0.59 -17.68 -20.12
C VAL A 160 -1.56 -18.39 -21.05
N LEU A 161 -1.67 -19.71 -20.94
CA LEU A 161 -2.45 -20.52 -21.88
C LEU A 161 -3.92 -20.67 -21.47
N SER A 162 -4.24 -20.52 -20.19
CA SER A 162 -5.61 -20.62 -19.69
C SER A 162 -6.48 -19.48 -20.22
N ASN A 163 -7.68 -19.80 -20.73
CA ASN A 163 -8.64 -18.79 -21.19
C ASN A 163 -9.12 -17.89 -20.05
N TYR A 164 -9.20 -18.44 -18.84
CA TYR A 164 -9.59 -17.72 -17.63
C TYR A 164 -8.78 -18.22 -16.44
N VAL A 165 -8.19 -17.28 -15.69
CA VAL A 165 -7.50 -17.53 -14.42
C VAL A 165 -8.23 -16.75 -13.34
N PRO A 166 -8.86 -17.41 -12.35
CA PRO A 166 -9.65 -16.74 -11.32
C PRO A 166 -8.84 -15.82 -10.40
N VAL A 167 -9.51 -14.85 -9.81
CA VAL A 167 -8.98 -14.03 -8.71
C VAL A 167 -8.51 -14.92 -7.55
N ASN A 168 -7.41 -14.55 -6.93
CA ASN A 168 -6.74 -15.30 -5.86
C ASN A 168 -6.03 -16.59 -6.30
N THR A 169 -5.88 -16.80 -7.59
CA THR A 169 -5.11 -17.95 -8.09
C THR A 169 -3.61 -17.70 -7.94
N LYS A 170 -2.89 -18.75 -7.57
CA LYS A 170 -1.41 -18.82 -7.56
C LYS A 170 -0.87 -19.70 -8.69
N THR A 171 -1.71 -20.39 -9.44
CA THR A 171 -1.31 -21.35 -10.47
C THR A 171 -1.65 -20.84 -11.86
N LEU A 172 -0.67 -20.88 -12.76
CA LEU A 172 -0.80 -20.48 -14.16
C LEU A 172 -0.42 -21.64 -15.08
N GLU A 173 -1.13 -21.79 -16.18
CA GLU A 173 -0.78 -22.74 -17.22
C GLU A 173 0.11 -22.07 -18.27
N VAL A 174 1.26 -22.71 -18.55
CA VAL A 174 2.26 -22.26 -19.53
C VAL A 174 2.62 -23.38 -20.50
N ALA A 175 3.35 -23.07 -21.57
CA ALA A 175 3.81 -24.09 -22.51
C ALA A 175 4.74 -25.09 -21.83
N LEU A 176 4.62 -26.37 -22.21
CA LEU A 176 5.54 -27.42 -21.78
C LEU A 176 6.98 -27.12 -22.26
N GLY A 177 7.95 -27.47 -21.44
CA GLY A 177 9.37 -27.32 -21.79
C GLY A 177 9.88 -25.89 -21.64
N THR A 178 9.23 -25.06 -20.83
CA THR A 178 9.78 -23.73 -20.46
C THR A 178 11.10 -23.86 -19.73
N SER A 179 11.96 -22.83 -19.84
CA SER A 179 13.22 -22.76 -19.09
C SER A 179 13.05 -22.35 -17.63
N LEU A 180 11.83 -22.04 -17.18
CA LEU A 180 11.50 -21.59 -15.82
C LEU A 180 11.83 -22.65 -14.78
N LYS A 181 12.31 -22.20 -13.63
CA LYS A 181 12.66 -23.04 -12.48
C LYS A 181 12.07 -22.46 -11.20
N LYS A 182 11.90 -23.30 -10.19
CA LYS A 182 11.61 -22.86 -8.83
C LYS A 182 12.66 -21.84 -8.37
N GLY A 183 12.21 -20.71 -7.84
CA GLY A 183 13.02 -19.58 -7.39
C GLY A 183 13.21 -18.49 -8.46
N ASP A 184 12.83 -18.71 -9.70
CA ASP A 184 12.91 -17.68 -10.73
C ASP A 184 11.96 -16.53 -10.42
N ARG A 185 12.43 -15.32 -10.69
CA ARG A 185 11.64 -14.09 -10.59
C ARG A 185 10.98 -13.79 -11.93
N ILE A 186 9.70 -13.51 -11.88
CA ILE A 186 8.88 -13.27 -13.06
C ILE A 186 7.95 -12.10 -12.85
N MET A 187 7.57 -11.45 -13.92
CA MET A 187 6.48 -10.50 -13.97
C MET A 187 5.31 -11.10 -14.74
N VAL A 188 4.14 -11.13 -14.12
CA VAL A 188 2.90 -11.51 -14.78
C VAL A 188 2.18 -10.22 -15.17
N THR A 189 1.84 -10.04 -16.44
CA THR A 189 1.17 -8.83 -16.92
C THR A 189 -0.20 -9.17 -17.48
N ARG A 190 -1.22 -8.45 -17.00
CA ARG A 190 -2.58 -8.43 -17.53
C ARG A 190 -2.78 -7.16 -18.33
N PRO A 191 -3.08 -7.25 -19.63
CA PRO A 191 -3.35 -6.06 -20.44
C PRO A 191 -4.73 -5.46 -20.13
N SER A 192 -4.86 -4.16 -20.32
CA SER A 192 -6.12 -3.42 -20.28
C SER A 192 -6.62 -3.16 -21.70
N GLY A 193 -7.33 -4.13 -22.27
CA GLY A 193 -7.89 -4.04 -23.63
C GLY A 193 -9.11 -3.11 -23.71
N LYS A 194 -9.45 -2.67 -24.94
CA LYS A 194 -10.57 -1.75 -25.19
C LYS A 194 -11.91 -2.27 -24.70
N GLU A 195 -12.18 -3.55 -24.94
CA GLU A 195 -13.43 -4.20 -24.56
C GLU A 195 -13.58 -4.24 -23.03
N TRP A 196 -12.50 -4.49 -22.31
CA TRP A 196 -12.50 -4.46 -20.86
C TRP A 196 -12.74 -3.02 -20.34
N ILE A 197 -12.04 -2.02 -20.87
CA ILE A 197 -12.23 -0.62 -20.50
C ILE A 197 -13.68 -0.18 -20.74
N ALA A 198 -14.24 -0.56 -21.90
CA ALA A 198 -15.63 -0.27 -22.25
C ALA A 198 -16.63 -0.97 -21.32
N SER A 199 -16.36 -2.22 -20.91
CA SER A 199 -17.22 -2.96 -19.98
C SER A 199 -17.30 -2.33 -18.59
N LEU A 200 -16.27 -1.57 -18.19
CA LEU A 200 -16.23 -0.78 -16.95
C LEU A 200 -16.83 0.62 -17.10
N GLY A 201 -17.24 1.03 -18.30
CA GLY A 201 -17.71 2.38 -18.59
C GLY A 201 -16.62 3.45 -18.45
N CYS A 202 -15.34 3.06 -18.55
CA CYS A 202 -14.21 3.96 -18.36
C CYS A 202 -13.57 4.48 -19.65
N ASN A 203 -14.12 4.17 -20.81
CA ASN A 203 -13.65 4.66 -22.10
C ASN A 203 -14.04 6.13 -22.38
N ILE A 204 -15.07 6.64 -21.72
CA ILE A 204 -15.54 8.02 -21.80
C ILE A 204 -16.03 8.46 -20.43
N PHE A 205 -15.50 9.58 -19.91
CA PHE A 205 -15.96 10.20 -18.68
C PHE A 205 -16.81 11.42 -18.99
N GLY A 206 -18.11 11.36 -18.67
CA GLY A 206 -19.04 12.49 -18.70
C GLY A 206 -19.03 13.35 -19.97
N GLY A 207 -20.07 14.10 -20.27
CA GLY A 207 -20.11 15.17 -21.27
C GLY A 207 -19.63 14.88 -22.71
N GLY A 208 -19.36 13.63 -23.06
CA GLY A 208 -18.83 13.23 -24.38
C GLY A 208 -17.35 13.58 -24.63
N ILE A 209 -16.60 13.90 -23.60
CA ILE A 209 -15.16 14.19 -23.71
C ILE A 209 -14.39 12.88 -23.68
N SER A 210 -14.26 12.22 -24.83
CA SER A 210 -13.52 10.95 -24.96
C SER A 210 -12.03 11.02 -24.60
N ALA A 211 -11.45 12.22 -24.59
CA ALA A 211 -10.05 12.44 -24.24
C ALA A 211 -9.72 12.12 -22.77
N LEU A 212 -10.73 12.13 -21.88
CA LEU A 212 -10.56 11.84 -20.46
C LEU A 212 -10.77 10.36 -20.12
N GLY A 213 -11.21 9.53 -21.05
CA GLY A 213 -11.38 8.09 -20.83
C GLY A 213 -10.04 7.35 -20.81
N TRP A 214 -10.06 6.16 -20.19
CA TRP A 214 -8.93 5.23 -20.25
C TRP A 214 -8.69 4.75 -21.67
N LYS A 215 -7.44 4.56 -22.00
CA LYS A 215 -7.01 4.01 -23.29
C LYS A 215 -6.37 2.64 -23.07
N GLU A 216 -6.37 1.85 -24.12
CA GLU A 216 -5.72 0.54 -24.12
C GLU A 216 -4.27 0.62 -23.63
N GLY A 217 -3.93 -0.19 -22.67
CA GLY A 217 -2.63 -0.23 -22.00
C GLY A 217 -2.45 0.78 -20.85
N ASP A 218 -3.39 1.69 -20.60
CA ASP A 218 -3.24 2.66 -19.51
C ASP A 218 -3.33 2.02 -18.13
N MET A 219 -4.14 0.95 -18.00
CA MET A 219 -4.44 0.26 -16.74
C MET A 219 -3.88 -1.17 -16.72
N ASP A 220 -2.79 -1.40 -17.42
CA ASP A 220 -2.09 -2.68 -17.36
C ASP A 220 -1.61 -2.95 -15.93
N LEU A 221 -1.84 -4.16 -15.46
CA LEU A 221 -1.36 -4.61 -14.15
C LEU A 221 -0.18 -5.56 -14.34
N THR A 222 0.86 -5.33 -13.55
CA THR A 222 2.05 -6.20 -13.55
C THR A 222 2.37 -6.63 -12.13
N TRP A 223 2.33 -7.93 -11.88
CA TRP A 223 2.70 -8.54 -10.61
C TRP A 223 4.13 -9.08 -10.68
N ASP A 224 4.97 -8.68 -9.75
CA ASP A 224 6.28 -9.26 -9.52
C ASP A 224 6.10 -10.47 -8.59
N ARG A 225 6.49 -11.64 -9.05
CA ARG A 225 6.27 -12.92 -8.34
C ARG A 225 7.51 -13.79 -8.40
N VAL A 226 7.57 -14.72 -7.47
CA VAL A 226 8.58 -15.79 -7.46
C VAL A 226 7.90 -17.11 -7.81
N VAL A 227 8.53 -17.87 -8.66
CA VAL A 227 8.10 -19.24 -8.98
C VAL A 227 8.33 -20.12 -7.75
N SER A 228 7.27 -20.53 -7.07
CA SER A 228 7.35 -21.38 -5.88
C SER A 228 7.42 -22.87 -6.24
N ASP A 229 6.79 -23.28 -7.36
CA ASP A 229 6.83 -24.65 -7.87
C ASP A 229 6.47 -24.72 -9.36
N ILE A 230 6.89 -25.81 -10.01
CA ILE A 230 6.51 -26.13 -11.40
C ILE A 230 6.18 -27.62 -11.49
N ASN A 231 4.99 -27.94 -11.98
CA ASN A 231 4.55 -29.31 -12.20
C ASN A 231 3.99 -29.45 -13.64
N GLY A 232 4.79 -29.99 -14.54
CA GLY A 232 4.45 -30.09 -15.96
C GLY A 232 4.31 -28.72 -16.62
N ASN A 233 3.08 -28.35 -17.00
CA ASN A 233 2.73 -27.04 -17.55
C ASN A 233 2.14 -26.07 -16.52
N LEU A 234 2.02 -26.48 -15.24
CA LEU A 234 1.49 -25.66 -14.16
C LEU A 234 2.62 -24.98 -13.41
N LEU A 235 2.61 -23.66 -13.43
CA LEU A 235 3.51 -22.76 -12.71
C LEU A 235 2.79 -22.26 -11.45
N THR A 236 3.40 -22.41 -10.27
CA THR A 236 2.86 -21.90 -9.00
C THR A 236 3.63 -20.68 -8.55
N LEU A 237 2.91 -19.63 -8.16
CA LEU A 237 3.43 -18.33 -7.68
C LEU A 237 3.52 -18.29 -6.15
N ASP A 238 4.41 -17.48 -5.61
CA ASP A 238 4.55 -17.22 -4.17
C ASP A 238 3.36 -16.44 -3.58
N ALA A 239 2.73 -15.57 -4.37
CA ALA A 239 1.57 -14.76 -3.97
C ALA A 239 0.46 -14.78 -5.04
N PRO A 240 -0.80 -14.57 -4.65
CA PRO A 240 -1.92 -14.64 -5.58
C PRO A 240 -1.96 -13.47 -6.56
N LEU A 241 -2.69 -13.67 -7.67
CA LEU A 241 -3.11 -12.61 -8.57
C LEU A 241 -4.36 -11.91 -8.02
N THR A 242 -4.36 -10.60 -8.06
CA THR A 242 -5.41 -9.77 -7.46
C THR A 242 -6.59 -9.50 -8.39
N VAL A 243 -6.45 -9.80 -9.67
CA VAL A 243 -7.47 -9.68 -10.71
C VAL A 243 -7.48 -10.94 -11.57
N ALA A 244 -8.63 -11.32 -12.06
CA ALA A 244 -8.74 -12.42 -13.01
C ALA A 244 -7.99 -12.12 -14.32
N LEU A 245 -7.36 -13.13 -14.90
CA LEU A 245 -6.85 -13.06 -16.26
C LEU A 245 -7.92 -13.67 -17.19
N ASP A 246 -8.48 -12.86 -18.07
CA ASP A 246 -9.50 -13.29 -19.03
C ASP A 246 -9.00 -13.00 -20.45
N ALA A 247 -8.69 -14.05 -21.17
CA ALA A 247 -8.11 -13.99 -22.52
C ALA A 247 -9.00 -13.23 -23.52
N LYS A 248 -10.32 -13.14 -23.25
CA LYS A 248 -11.24 -12.35 -24.11
C LYS A 248 -10.92 -10.85 -24.08
N TYR A 249 -10.27 -10.36 -23.03
CA TYR A 249 -9.88 -8.96 -22.88
C TYR A 249 -8.41 -8.69 -23.23
N GLY A 250 -7.66 -9.75 -23.52
CA GLY A 250 -6.25 -9.69 -23.90
C GLY A 250 -5.45 -10.83 -23.29
N VAL A 251 -4.46 -11.30 -24.04
CA VAL A 251 -3.61 -12.41 -23.59
C VAL A 251 -2.60 -11.92 -22.57
N SER A 252 -2.65 -12.49 -21.37
CA SER A 252 -1.69 -12.20 -20.30
C SER A 252 -0.34 -12.86 -20.57
N THR A 253 0.73 -12.20 -20.13
CA THR A 253 2.10 -12.64 -20.36
C THR A 253 2.87 -12.83 -19.06
N ILE A 254 3.86 -13.71 -19.11
CA ILE A 254 4.84 -13.95 -18.06
C ILE A 254 6.20 -13.57 -18.62
N MET A 255 6.89 -12.66 -17.95
CA MET A 255 8.22 -12.19 -18.35
C MET A 255 9.24 -12.62 -17.31
N THR A 256 10.31 -13.30 -17.74
CA THR A 256 11.50 -13.47 -16.93
C THR A 256 12.32 -12.20 -16.98
N TYR A 257 13.00 -11.87 -15.90
CA TYR A 257 13.78 -10.64 -15.84
C TYR A 257 15.05 -10.79 -14.99
N GLN A 258 15.94 -9.85 -15.17
CA GLN A 258 17.10 -9.62 -14.32
C GLN A 258 17.05 -8.20 -13.79
N TRP A 259 17.24 -8.03 -12.47
CA TRP A 259 17.22 -6.73 -11.82
C TRP A 259 18.30 -6.68 -10.73
N ASN A 260 19.51 -6.28 -11.11
CA ASN A 260 20.67 -6.29 -10.22
C ASN A 260 20.70 -5.08 -9.27
N GLY A 261 20.13 -3.96 -9.70
CA GLY A 261 20.12 -2.71 -8.94
C GLY A 261 19.04 -2.65 -7.85
N ARG A 262 18.12 -3.62 -7.78
CA ARG A 262 17.11 -3.70 -6.74
C ARG A 262 17.75 -3.94 -5.38
N ILE A 263 17.43 -3.13 -4.39
CA ILE A 263 17.91 -3.31 -3.02
C ILE A 263 16.93 -4.12 -2.18
N GLU A 264 17.46 -4.78 -1.14
CA GLU A 264 16.69 -5.58 -0.19
C GLU A 264 17.24 -5.48 1.23
N ASN A 265 16.41 -5.87 2.22
CA ASN A 265 16.82 -5.92 3.62
C ASN A 265 17.31 -4.57 4.17
N CYS A 266 16.61 -3.49 3.79
CA CYS A 266 16.89 -2.14 4.28
C CYS A 266 15.81 -1.67 5.26
N GLY A 267 16.21 -0.85 6.24
CA GLY A 267 15.26 -0.34 7.23
C GLY A 267 15.55 1.08 7.71
N VAL A 268 14.49 1.78 8.13
CA VAL A 268 14.56 3.04 8.86
C VAL A 268 13.75 2.88 10.14
N GLU A 269 14.36 3.14 11.30
CA GLU A 269 13.69 2.84 12.55
C GLU A 269 14.10 3.72 13.73
N ASN A 270 13.16 3.88 14.68
CA ASN A 270 13.40 4.46 16.02
C ASN A 270 13.93 5.91 16.00
N LEU A 271 13.30 6.78 15.20
CA LEU A 271 13.68 8.20 15.09
C LEU A 271 12.47 9.07 14.68
N THR A 272 12.64 10.39 14.77
CA THR A 272 11.66 11.37 14.30
C THR A 272 12.19 12.09 13.06
N LEU A 273 11.34 12.20 12.04
CA LEU A 273 11.59 12.98 10.83
C LEU A 273 10.73 14.24 10.85
N VAL A 274 11.35 15.38 10.60
CA VAL A 274 10.68 16.69 10.61
C VAL A 274 11.01 17.45 9.34
N SER A 275 10.00 18.01 8.68
CA SER A 275 10.16 18.99 7.61
C SER A 275 10.09 20.39 8.20
N ASP A 276 11.17 21.18 8.06
CA ASP A 276 11.17 22.59 8.45
C ASP A 276 10.40 23.40 7.38
N TYR A 277 9.61 24.37 7.82
CA TYR A 277 8.78 25.20 6.95
C TYR A 277 8.73 26.64 7.44
N ASP A 278 8.31 27.59 6.61
CA ASP A 278 8.13 28.98 7.01
C ASP A 278 6.87 29.13 7.89
N LYS A 279 7.05 29.30 9.18
CA LYS A 279 5.97 29.43 10.18
C LYS A 279 5.07 30.65 9.99
N HIS A 280 5.49 31.63 9.17
CA HIS A 280 4.64 32.77 8.79
C HIS A 280 3.57 32.37 7.76
N TYR A 281 3.75 31.22 7.10
CA TYR A 281 2.83 30.66 6.12
C TYR A 281 2.30 29.31 6.60
N PRO A 282 1.16 29.25 7.31
CA PRO A 282 0.63 28.00 7.87
C PRO A 282 0.35 26.89 6.81
N LYS A 283 0.33 27.26 5.54
CA LYS A 283 0.13 26.38 4.39
C LYS A 283 1.33 26.41 3.44
N ASP A 284 2.51 26.65 3.98
CA ASP A 284 3.75 26.60 3.20
C ASP A 284 3.86 25.24 2.47
N GLU A 285 4.33 25.27 1.25
CA GLU A 285 4.62 24.08 0.45
C GLU A 285 6.05 24.08 -0.10
N ASP A 286 6.81 25.15 0.16
CA ASP A 286 8.21 25.24 -0.25
C ASP A 286 9.12 24.64 0.82
N HIS A 287 8.83 23.39 1.16
CA HIS A 287 9.60 22.58 2.08
C HIS A 287 9.57 21.09 1.68
N CYS A 288 10.17 20.19 2.46
CA CYS A 288 10.21 18.77 2.18
C CYS A 288 8.81 18.12 2.22
N TRP A 289 8.42 17.44 1.13
CA TRP A 289 7.09 16.88 0.99
C TRP A 289 6.96 15.47 1.56
N THR A 290 8.03 14.68 1.48
CA THR A 290 7.97 13.25 1.80
C THR A 290 9.00 12.88 2.87
N GLY A 291 8.56 12.16 3.90
CA GLY A 291 9.47 11.62 4.90
C GLY A 291 10.38 10.56 4.31
N ILE A 292 9.81 9.45 3.84
CA ILE A 292 10.54 8.31 3.27
C ILE A 292 9.90 7.89 1.95
N SER A 293 10.70 7.82 0.88
CA SER A 293 10.32 7.22 -0.41
C SER A 293 11.06 5.91 -0.61
N ILE A 294 10.33 4.85 -0.99
CA ILE A 294 10.87 3.50 -1.19
C ILE A 294 10.65 3.10 -2.64
N GLU A 295 11.73 2.85 -3.38
CA GLU A 295 11.70 2.55 -4.81
C GLU A 295 12.74 1.51 -5.20
N ALA A 296 12.47 0.66 -6.19
CA ALA A 296 13.34 -0.44 -6.61
C ALA A 296 13.87 -1.23 -5.40
N ALA A 297 12.97 -1.59 -4.48
CA ALA A 297 13.28 -2.16 -3.19
C ALA A 297 12.34 -3.32 -2.83
N GLU A 298 12.87 -4.34 -2.17
CA GLU A 298 12.11 -5.49 -1.70
C GLU A 298 12.53 -5.86 -0.28
N ASN A 299 11.61 -6.44 0.51
CA ASN A 299 11.90 -6.87 1.87
C ASN A 299 12.53 -5.75 2.72
N CYS A 300 11.89 -4.58 2.74
CA CYS A 300 12.34 -3.43 3.50
C CYS A 300 11.30 -3.00 4.54
N TRP A 301 11.69 -2.13 5.47
CA TRP A 301 10.76 -1.68 6.51
C TRP A 301 10.99 -0.26 6.99
N VAL A 302 9.92 0.30 7.56
CA VAL A 302 9.91 1.51 8.36
C VAL A 302 9.17 1.19 9.65
N ARG A 303 9.80 1.36 10.83
CA ARG A 303 9.13 1.06 12.09
C ARG A 303 9.51 2.02 13.21
N GLN A 304 8.54 2.33 14.09
CA GLN A 304 8.78 3.23 15.22
C GLN A 304 9.35 4.59 14.77
N VAL A 305 8.75 5.18 13.71
CA VAL A 305 9.15 6.49 13.16
C VAL A 305 8.01 7.49 13.33
N ASN A 306 8.34 8.66 13.87
CA ASN A 306 7.43 9.80 13.94
C ASN A 306 7.72 10.75 12.76
N PHE A 307 6.66 11.28 12.16
CA PHE A 307 6.71 12.20 11.03
C PHE A 307 5.98 13.50 11.39
N ARG A 308 6.60 14.65 11.08
CA ARG A 308 5.96 15.95 11.31
C ARG A 308 6.15 16.88 10.13
N HIS A 309 5.09 17.62 9.81
CA HIS A 309 5.03 18.73 8.85
C HIS A 309 5.20 18.34 7.37
N PHE A 310 5.18 17.07 6.99
CA PHE A 310 5.30 16.69 5.58
C PHE A 310 4.04 17.07 4.79
N ALA A 311 4.23 17.74 3.65
CA ALA A 311 3.14 18.20 2.79
C ALA A 311 2.50 17.08 1.95
N GLY A 312 3.27 16.06 1.61
CA GLY A 312 2.88 14.93 0.79
C GLY A 312 2.65 13.65 1.57
N SER A 313 3.68 12.87 1.81
CA SER A 313 3.57 11.57 2.48
C SER A 313 4.57 11.43 3.63
N ALA A 314 4.15 10.79 4.71
CA ALA A 314 5.07 10.26 5.71
C ALA A 314 5.93 9.15 5.10
N VAL A 315 5.28 8.16 4.50
CA VAL A 315 5.93 7.07 3.74
C VAL A 315 5.19 6.86 2.43
N ILE A 316 5.95 6.82 1.33
CA ILE A 316 5.44 6.38 0.03
C ILE A 316 6.23 5.18 -0.47
N VAL A 317 5.52 4.10 -0.79
CA VAL A 317 6.09 2.95 -1.50
C VAL A 317 5.77 3.14 -2.99
N GLN A 318 6.79 3.34 -3.79
CA GLN A 318 6.66 3.52 -5.23
C GLN A 318 6.31 2.18 -5.92
N ARG A 319 5.90 2.25 -7.18
CA ARG A 319 5.41 1.11 -7.98
C ARG A 319 6.36 -0.10 -7.98
N THR A 320 7.64 0.13 -7.86
CA THR A 320 8.70 -0.87 -7.87
C THR A 320 9.08 -1.39 -6.48
N GLY A 321 8.36 -0.95 -5.44
CA GLY A 321 8.49 -1.49 -4.09
C GLY A 321 7.64 -2.74 -3.88
N SER A 322 8.18 -3.76 -3.22
CA SER A 322 7.51 -5.02 -2.93
C SER A 322 7.87 -5.56 -1.56
N LYS A 323 6.94 -6.22 -0.87
CA LYS A 323 7.15 -6.84 0.44
C LYS A 323 7.72 -5.86 1.47
N ILE A 324 7.07 -4.68 1.57
CA ILE A 324 7.46 -3.60 2.49
C ILE A 324 6.54 -3.63 3.70
N THR A 325 7.12 -3.50 4.91
CA THR A 325 6.34 -3.28 6.14
C THR A 325 6.58 -1.86 6.67
N VAL A 326 5.50 -1.15 6.96
CA VAL A 326 5.50 0.11 7.71
C VAL A 326 4.69 -0.13 8.99
N GLU A 327 5.32 -0.04 10.16
CA GLU A 327 4.65 -0.38 11.42
C GLU A 327 4.98 0.55 12.57
N ASP A 328 4.01 0.71 13.47
CA ASP A 328 4.15 1.50 14.71
C ASP A 328 4.63 2.94 14.43
N CYS A 329 4.10 3.55 13.36
CA CYS A 329 4.48 4.89 12.89
C CYS A 329 3.39 5.92 13.18
N ILE A 330 3.79 7.15 13.49
CA ILE A 330 2.89 8.27 13.80
C ILE A 330 3.21 9.43 12.87
N SER A 331 2.18 10.01 12.22
CA SER A 331 2.30 11.22 11.40
C SER A 331 1.36 12.30 11.89
N LYS A 332 1.92 13.48 12.22
CA LYS A 332 1.18 14.61 12.78
C LYS A 332 1.54 15.94 12.15
N ASP A 333 0.65 16.90 12.32
CA ASP A 333 0.86 18.30 11.97
C ASP A 333 1.31 18.51 10.51
N PRO A 334 0.67 17.91 9.50
CA PRO A 334 1.08 18.11 8.11
C PRO A 334 0.87 19.57 7.69
N VAL A 335 1.82 20.12 6.92
CA VAL A 335 1.79 21.51 6.47
C VAL A 335 1.68 21.58 4.96
N SER A 336 0.54 22.04 4.46
CA SER A 336 0.26 22.24 3.02
C SER A 336 -1.09 22.92 2.84
N GLU A 337 -1.43 23.29 1.60
CA GLU A 337 -2.83 23.51 1.21
C GLU A 337 -3.66 22.24 1.42
N ILE A 338 -4.99 22.40 1.56
CA ILE A 338 -5.91 21.29 1.67
C ILE A 338 -6.52 21.03 0.30
N GLY A 339 -6.19 19.91 -0.32
CA GLY A 339 -6.72 19.48 -1.60
C GLY A 339 -5.69 18.85 -2.54
N GLY A 340 -6.17 18.25 -3.60
CA GLY A 340 -5.33 17.53 -4.58
C GLY A 340 -4.61 16.34 -3.97
N MET A 341 -3.39 16.10 -4.44
CA MET A 341 -2.54 14.96 -4.05
C MET A 341 -1.62 15.30 -2.86
N ARG A 342 -2.10 16.11 -1.93
CA ARG A 342 -1.39 16.46 -0.70
C ARG A 342 -1.81 15.56 0.43
N ARG A 343 -0.96 15.44 1.45
CA ARG A 343 -1.25 14.69 2.68
C ARG A 343 -1.79 13.28 2.42
N CYS A 344 -1.19 12.58 1.44
CA CYS A 344 -1.37 11.14 1.26
C CYS A 344 -0.41 10.44 2.21
N THR A 345 -0.80 10.33 3.49
CA THR A 345 0.13 10.12 4.60
C THR A 345 0.89 8.80 4.49
N PHE A 346 0.20 7.67 4.48
CA PHE A 346 0.77 6.33 4.28
C PHE A 346 0.30 5.80 2.93
N HIS A 347 1.18 5.84 1.94
CA HIS A 347 0.81 5.69 0.55
C HIS A 347 1.54 4.54 -0.13
N THR A 348 0.84 3.70 -0.86
CA THR A 348 1.44 2.63 -1.67
C THR A 348 0.96 2.64 -3.11
N LEU A 349 1.92 2.56 -4.02
CA LEU A 349 1.77 2.25 -5.44
C LEU A 349 2.36 0.86 -5.73
N GLY A 350 2.96 0.25 -4.72
CA GLY A 350 3.67 -1.02 -4.78
C GLY A 350 2.77 -2.24 -4.66
N GLN A 351 3.37 -3.34 -4.31
CA GLN A 351 2.67 -4.61 -4.13
C GLN A 351 3.19 -5.38 -2.92
N GLN A 352 2.35 -6.22 -2.34
CA GLN A 352 2.65 -6.95 -1.10
C GLN A 352 3.14 -6.04 0.03
N THR A 353 2.56 -4.82 0.13
CA THR A 353 2.89 -3.87 1.20
C THR A 353 1.96 -4.06 2.39
N LEU A 354 2.51 -3.92 3.58
CA LEU A 354 1.80 -3.97 4.84
C LEU A 354 2.05 -2.69 5.64
N PHE A 355 0.98 -1.94 5.88
CA PHE A 355 0.97 -0.86 6.85
C PHE A 355 0.19 -1.35 8.07
N GLN A 356 0.85 -1.46 9.22
CA GLN A 356 0.18 -1.94 10.41
C GLN A 356 0.47 -1.07 11.61
N ARG A 357 -0.58 -0.81 12.41
CA ARG A 357 -0.49 0.07 13.58
C ARG A 357 0.17 1.41 13.23
N CYS A 358 -0.38 2.04 12.18
CA CYS A 358 0.00 3.39 11.78
C CYS A 358 -1.08 4.38 12.20
N TYR A 359 -0.67 5.51 12.75
CA TYR A 359 -1.54 6.60 13.18
C TYR A 359 -1.26 7.87 12.37
N SER A 360 -2.32 8.54 11.90
CA SER A 360 -2.24 9.76 11.11
C SER A 360 -3.18 10.82 11.63
N GLU A 361 -2.77 12.08 11.60
CA GLU A 361 -3.64 13.22 11.88
C GLU A 361 -3.73 14.15 10.67
N GLN A 362 -4.96 14.65 10.41
CA GLN A 362 -5.25 15.70 9.43
C GLN A 362 -4.73 15.39 8.02
N GLY A 363 -4.66 14.12 7.65
CA GLY A 363 -4.41 13.71 6.27
C GLY A 363 -5.59 14.04 5.37
N ILE A 364 -5.35 14.21 4.07
CA ILE A 364 -6.41 14.25 3.07
C ILE A 364 -6.71 12.81 2.63
N HIS A 365 -5.67 11.99 2.53
CA HIS A 365 -5.75 10.57 2.25
C HIS A 365 -4.80 9.84 3.20
N ASP A 366 -5.26 9.58 4.42
CA ASP A 366 -4.40 9.06 5.49
C ASP A 366 -3.78 7.71 5.13
N PHE A 367 -4.60 6.80 4.57
CA PHE A 367 -4.17 5.47 4.10
C PHE A 367 -4.57 5.34 2.63
N ALA A 368 -3.58 5.42 1.75
CA ALA A 368 -3.79 5.60 0.33
C ALA A 368 -3.11 4.52 -0.53
N ALA A 369 -3.79 4.13 -1.59
CA ALA A 369 -3.23 3.39 -2.71
C ALA A 369 -3.64 4.04 -4.02
N GLY A 370 -3.23 3.49 -5.16
CA GLY A 370 -3.68 4.00 -6.46
C GLY A 370 -2.71 3.71 -7.58
N PHE A 371 -2.96 4.33 -8.72
CA PHE A 371 -2.06 4.31 -9.88
C PHE A 371 -1.66 2.89 -10.31
N CYS A 372 -2.66 2.01 -10.46
CA CYS A 372 -2.48 0.60 -10.84
C CYS A 372 -1.59 -0.20 -9.88
N ALA A 373 -1.65 0.09 -8.56
CA ALA A 373 -1.00 -0.77 -7.57
C ALA A 373 -1.52 -2.20 -7.70
N ALA A 374 -0.63 -3.12 -8.09
CA ALA A 374 -1.04 -4.47 -8.45
C ALA A 374 -1.46 -5.33 -7.25
N GLY A 375 -0.99 -5.01 -6.06
CA GLY A 375 -1.31 -5.71 -4.82
C GLY A 375 -0.85 -7.19 -4.76
N PRO A 376 -1.34 -7.94 -3.76
CA PRO A 376 -2.16 -7.47 -2.66
C PRO A 376 -1.45 -6.43 -1.79
N ASN A 377 -2.21 -5.52 -1.16
CA ASN A 377 -1.68 -4.56 -0.19
C ASN A 377 -2.61 -4.49 1.02
N ALA A 378 -2.08 -4.30 2.22
CA ALA A 378 -2.87 -4.31 3.44
C ALA A 378 -2.57 -3.14 4.36
N PHE A 379 -3.64 -2.54 4.89
CA PHE A 379 -3.63 -1.61 6.01
C PHE A 379 -4.32 -2.30 7.19
N VAL A 380 -3.58 -2.55 8.28
CA VAL A 380 -4.03 -3.38 9.39
C VAL A 380 -3.92 -2.62 10.70
N GLN A 381 -5.02 -2.48 11.44
CA GLN A 381 -5.07 -1.75 12.70
C GLN A 381 -4.50 -0.32 12.58
N CYS A 382 -4.99 0.43 11.63
CA CYS A 382 -4.57 1.80 11.40
C CYS A 382 -5.67 2.78 11.81
N ASP A 383 -5.29 3.87 12.46
CA ASP A 383 -6.21 4.91 12.91
C ASP A 383 -5.85 6.27 12.30
N SER A 384 -6.85 7.02 11.85
CA SER A 384 -6.70 8.43 11.52
C SER A 384 -7.59 9.30 12.41
N TYR A 385 -7.12 10.50 12.66
CA TYR A 385 -7.82 11.51 13.45
C TYR A 385 -7.97 12.81 12.67
N GLN A 386 -9.18 13.36 12.66
CA GLN A 386 -9.53 14.57 11.91
C GLN A 386 -9.14 14.49 10.42
N SER A 387 -9.43 13.38 9.77
CA SER A 387 -9.25 13.23 8.32
C SER A 387 -9.96 14.32 7.54
N LEU A 388 -9.32 14.87 6.51
CA LEU A 388 -9.82 15.94 5.66
C LEU A 388 -10.32 15.45 4.29
N GLY A 389 -10.23 14.17 4.02
CA GLY A 389 -10.68 13.51 2.81
C GLY A 389 -10.71 12.00 2.97
N PHE A 390 -11.10 11.27 1.93
CA PHE A 390 -11.28 9.83 2.03
C PHE A 390 -9.96 9.05 2.05
N SER A 391 -9.94 7.92 2.74
CA SER A 391 -8.91 6.89 2.63
C SER A 391 -9.38 5.77 1.70
N GLY A 392 -8.45 5.17 0.94
CA GLY A 392 -8.73 4.17 -0.08
C GLY A 392 -7.78 4.29 -1.27
N SER A 393 -8.23 3.88 -2.46
CA SER A 393 -7.50 4.15 -3.68
C SER A 393 -7.84 5.55 -4.20
N ILE A 394 -6.83 6.41 -4.30
CA ILE A 394 -7.00 7.84 -4.64
C ILE A 394 -6.96 8.14 -6.14
N ASP A 395 -6.61 7.13 -6.93
CA ASP A 395 -6.56 7.17 -8.39
C ASP A 395 -6.93 5.79 -8.95
N ALA A 396 -6.81 5.64 -10.27
CA ALA A 396 -7.22 4.46 -10.98
C ALA A 396 -6.51 3.18 -10.52
N TRP A 397 -7.26 2.23 -10.46
CA TRP A 397 -7.20 0.80 -10.64
C TRP A 397 -6.15 0.11 -9.76
N ALA A 398 -6.03 0.50 -8.51
CA ALA A 398 -5.37 -0.37 -7.54
C ALA A 398 -6.24 -1.63 -7.33
N CYS A 399 -5.61 -2.79 -7.13
CA CYS A 399 -6.34 -4.03 -6.98
C CYS A 399 -5.89 -4.81 -5.75
N GLY A 400 -6.85 -5.45 -5.09
CA GLY A 400 -6.55 -6.27 -3.93
C GLY A 400 -6.05 -5.45 -2.75
N LEU A 401 -6.83 -4.45 -2.34
CA LEU A 401 -6.59 -3.68 -1.12
C LEU A 401 -7.34 -4.31 0.05
N LEU A 402 -6.68 -4.44 1.17
CA LEU A 402 -7.29 -4.79 2.45
C LEU A 402 -7.18 -3.60 3.41
N PHE A 403 -8.34 -3.21 3.94
CA PHE A 403 -8.42 -2.37 5.14
C PHE A 403 -8.98 -3.25 6.25
N ASP A 404 -8.17 -3.59 7.23
CA ASP A 404 -8.47 -4.56 8.28
C ASP A 404 -8.39 -3.89 9.65
N VAL A 405 -9.53 -3.68 10.30
CA VAL A 405 -9.62 -2.96 11.58
C VAL A 405 -9.07 -1.52 11.45
N VAL A 406 -9.47 -0.84 10.40
CA VAL A 406 -9.06 0.56 10.16
C VAL A 406 -10.17 1.50 10.63
N ASN A 407 -9.77 2.54 11.34
CA ASN A 407 -10.66 3.59 11.81
C ASN A 407 -10.31 4.93 11.17
N ILE A 408 -11.29 5.57 10.52
CA ILE A 408 -11.16 6.89 9.91
C ILE A 408 -12.10 7.86 10.65
N ASP A 409 -11.54 8.69 11.49
CA ASP A 409 -12.28 9.76 12.15
C ASP A 409 -12.37 11.00 11.26
N GLY A 410 -13.58 11.42 10.99
CA GLY A 410 -13.89 12.64 10.26
C GLY A 410 -14.21 12.49 8.77
N HIS A 411 -13.90 11.35 8.12
CA HIS A 411 -14.16 11.18 6.69
C HIS A 411 -14.43 9.70 6.29
N ASN A 412 -14.33 9.38 4.99
CA ASN A 412 -14.81 8.16 4.38
C ASN A 412 -13.70 7.13 4.12
N LEU A 413 -14.12 5.85 4.06
CA LEU A 413 -13.40 4.79 3.35
C LEU A 413 -14.09 4.55 2.00
N THR A 414 -13.33 4.50 0.89
CA THR A 414 -13.92 4.60 -0.44
C THR A 414 -13.37 3.61 -1.46
N PHE A 415 -14.28 2.75 -1.96
CA PHE A 415 -14.12 1.92 -3.17
C PHE A 415 -15.24 2.26 -4.14
N LYS A 416 -14.96 3.07 -5.16
CA LYS A 416 -15.97 3.54 -6.12
C LYS A 416 -15.39 3.98 -7.46
N ASN A 417 -16.27 4.29 -8.38
CA ASN A 417 -15.91 5.01 -9.59
C ASN A 417 -15.78 6.51 -9.25
N LEU A 418 -14.57 7.04 -9.34
CA LEU A 418 -14.28 8.46 -9.14
C LEU A 418 -14.65 9.31 -10.37
N GLY A 419 -15.08 8.66 -11.46
CA GLY A 419 -15.58 9.31 -12.65
C GLY A 419 -14.59 10.30 -13.26
N GLN A 420 -15.11 11.45 -13.66
CA GLN A 420 -14.33 12.56 -14.16
C GLN A 420 -13.64 13.35 -13.05
N ASP A 421 -14.16 13.27 -11.82
CA ASP A 421 -13.49 13.78 -10.64
C ASP A 421 -12.10 13.17 -10.50
N LYS A 422 -11.19 13.84 -9.82
CA LYS A 422 -9.80 13.38 -9.73
C LYS A 422 -9.15 13.18 -11.11
N ASN A 423 -9.53 14.05 -12.06
CA ASN A 423 -8.93 14.08 -13.40
C ASN A 423 -9.19 12.82 -14.24
N GLY A 424 -10.36 12.22 -14.10
CA GLY A 424 -10.73 11.06 -14.90
C GLY A 424 -10.18 9.75 -14.37
N ALA A 425 -10.07 9.61 -13.04
CA ALA A 425 -9.56 8.40 -12.42
C ALA A 425 -10.40 7.14 -12.74
N GLY A 426 -11.72 7.29 -12.99
CA GLY A 426 -12.60 6.16 -13.21
C GLY A 426 -12.72 5.25 -11.98
N TRP A 427 -12.83 3.95 -12.16
CA TRP A 427 -12.84 2.99 -11.05
C TRP A 427 -11.52 3.00 -10.30
N ASN A 428 -11.59 3.27 -9.01
CA ASN A 428 -10.38 3.40 -8.19
C ASN A 428 -9.79 2.05 -7.76
N THR A 429 -10.62 1.01 -7.57
CA THR A 429 -10.14 -0.30 -7.13
C THR A 429 -11.10 -1.44 -7.51
N GLY A 430 -10.57 -2.67 -7.55
CA GLY A 430 -11.31 -3.92 -7.68
C GLY A 430 -10.75 -5.02 -6.78
N ASN A 431 -11.59 -5.99 -6.40
CA ASN A 431 -11.27 -7.13 -5.54
C ASN A 431 -10.68 -6.73 -4.18
N SER A 432 -11.21 -5.66 -3.62
CA SER A 432 -10.74 -5.08 -2.36
C SER A 432 -11.73 -5.34 -1.23
N LEU A 433 -11.24 -5.28 0.01
CA LEU A 433 -12.00 -5.67 1.20
C LEU A 433 -11.83 -4.65 2.33
N PHE A 434 -12.98 -4.20 2.87
CA PHE A 434 -13.07 -3.57 4.19
C PHE A 434 -13.49 -4.63 5.21
N TRP A 435 -12.64 -4.88 6.20
CA TRP A 435 -12.88 -5.83 7.28
C TRP A 435 -12.93 -5.14 8.62
N GLN A 436 -14.11 -5.10 9.26
CA GLN A 436 -14.31 -4.47 10.58
C GLN A 436 -13.78 -3.04 10.68
N CYS A 437 -13.97 -2.26 9.63
CA CYS A 437 -13.58 -0.87 9.57
C CYS A 437 -14.65 0.05 10.17
N THR A 438 -14.22 1.22 10.64
CA THR A 438 -15.09 2.29 11.11
C THR A 438 -14.74 3.58 10.38
N ALA A 439 -15.75 4.30 9.91
CA ALA A 439 -15.61 5.59 9.25
C ALA A 439 -16.91 6.40 9.38
N ALA A 440 -16.89 7.69 8.99
CA ALA A 440 -18.13 8.45 8.87
C ALA A 440 -19.06 7.83 7.81
N GLU A 441 -18.48 7.46 6.66
CA GLU A 441 -19.18 6.73 5.60
C GLU A 441 -18.23 5.68 5.00
N ILE A 442 -18.77 4.53 4.62
CA ILE A 442 -18.06 3.53 3.82
C ILE A 442 -18.77 3.41 2.48
N GLU A 443 -18.06 3.76 1.42
CA GLU A 443 -18.51 3.66 0.04
C GLU A 443 -17.89 2.38 -0.57
N CYS A 444 -18.72 1.38 -0.86
CA CYS A 444 -18.26 0.11 -1.42
C CYS A 444 -19.10 -0.24 -2.65
N TYR A 445 -18.53 -0.01 -3.83
CA TYR A 445 -19.16 -0.27 -5.12
C TYR A 445 -18.41 -1.35 -5.88
N THR A 446 -19.10 -2.08 -6.74
CA THR A 446 -18.57 -3.17 -7.55
C THR A 446 -18.33 -2.74 -8.99
N PRO A 447 -17.06 -2.74 -9.49
CA PRO A 447 -16.76 -2.42 -10.88
C PRO A 447 -17.36 -3.42 -11.89
N ALA A 448 -17.19 -4.72 -11.62
CA ALA A 448 -17.66 -5.82 -12.46
C ALA A 448 -17.74 -7.10 -11.63
N LYS A 449 -18.34 -8.16 -12.19
CA LYS A 449 -18.48 -9.45 -11.52
C LYS A 449 -17.14 -10.09 -11.13
N ASP A 450 -16.09 -9.88 -11.93
CA ASP A 450 -14.72 -10.36 -11.69
C ASP A 450 -13.82 -9.35 -10.94
N ALA A 451 -14.42 -8.24 -10.47
CA ALA A 451 -13.73 -7.18 -9.75
C ALA A 451 -14.55 -6.72 -8.53
N GLN A 452 -15.08 -7.65 -7.77
CA GLN A 452 -16.04 -7.39 -6.71
C GLN A 452 -15.39 -6.85 -5.44
N ASN A 453 -15.80 -5.65 -5.00
CA ASN A 453 -15.40 -5.08 -3.72
C ASN A 453 -16.36 -5.51 -2.61
N ARG A 454 -15.85 -5.60 -1.37
CA ARG A 454 -16.57 -6.16 -0.22
C ARG A 454 -16.36 -5.35 1.04
N ALA A 455 -17.37 -5.39 1.94
CA ALA A 455 -17.30 -4.74 3.25
C ALA A 455 -18.00 -5.62 4.32
N TYR A 456 -17.24 -6.14 5.27
CA TYR A 456 -17.71 -7.06 6.30
C TYR A 456 -17.45 -6.53 7.71
N GLY A 457 -18.49 -6.57 8.56
CA GLY A 457 -18.38 -6.19 9.96
C GLY A 457 -18.11 -4.70 10.20
N CYS A 458 -18.41 -3.83 9.22
CA CYS A 458 -18.09 -2.42 9.25
C CYS A 458 -19.13 -1.59 9.99
N TRP A 459 -18.72 -0.42 10.53
CA TRP A 459 -19.54 0.53 11.26
C TRP A 459 -19.42 1.92 10.61
N ALA A 460 -20.49 2.38 9.96
CA ALA A 460 -20.51 3.65 9.23
C ALA A 460 -21.93 3.97 8.74
N GLN A 461 -22.08 5.09 8.01
CA GLN A 461 -23.08 5.16 6.94
C GLN A 461 -22.58 4.32 5.77
N PHE A 462 -23.50 3.66 5.06
CA PHE A 462 -23.14 2.74 3.98
C PHE A 462 -23.72 3.20 2.66
N SER A 463 -22.90 3.17 1.61
CA SER A 463 -23.34 3.40 0.23
C SER A 463 -22.63 2.45 -0.75
N GLY A 464 -23.32 2.08 -1.80
CA GLY A 464 -22.79 1.24 -2.87
C GLY A 464 -23.43 -0.14 -2.98
N ASP A 465 -23.15 -0.79 -4.10
CA ASP A 465 -23.65 -2.10 -4.51
C ASP A 465 -22.61 -3.24 -4.35
N GLY A 466 -21.57 -2.97 -3.57
CA GLY A 466 -20.59 -3.97 -3.16
C GLY A 466 -21.22 -5.12 -2.36
N GLU A 467 -20.47 -6.15 -2.07
CA GLU A 467 -20.93 -7.23 -1.20
C GLU A 467 -20.82 -6.82 0.27
N TRP A 468 -21.96 -6.68 0.95
CA TRP A 468 -22.04 -6.27 2.33
C TRP A 468 -22.41 -7.43 3.24
N ALA A 469 -21.69 -7.61 4.35
CA ALA A 469 -22.02 -8.60 5.37
C ALA A 469 -21.84 -8.05 6.77
N GLN A 470 -22.79 -8.38 7.67
CA GLN A 470 -22.72 -8.04 9.09
C GLN A 470 -22.48 -6.54 9.36
N SER A 471 -23.08 -5.65 8.55
CA SER A 471 -23.02 -4.20 8.78
C SER A 471 -23.51 -3.83 10.18
N ASN A 472 -22.77 -2.95 10.86
CA ASN A 472 -23.00 -2.56 12.26
C ASN A 472 -23.00 -3.76 13.23
N ASN A 473 -22.22 -4.78 12.95
CA ASN A 473 -22.04 -5.94 13.81
C ASN A 473 -20.57 -6.43 13.75
N HIS A 474 -20.06 -6.90 14.86
CA HIS A 474 -18.70 -7.46 14.86
C HIS A 474 -18.69 -8.87 14.30
N VAL A 475 -17.64 -9.19 13.54
CA VAL A 475 -17.41 -10.52 12.98
C VAL A 475 -16.13 -11.13 13.56
N GLN A 476 -16.04 -12.45 13.50
CA GLN A 476 -14.83 -13.19 13.76
C GLN A 476 -14.26 -13.72 12.44
N PRO A 477 -12.95 -13.84 12.30
CA PRO A 477 -11.90 -13.43 13.24
C PRO A 477 -11.80 -11.91 13.37
N ARG A 478 -11.23 -11.40 14.44
CA ARG A 478 -11.09 -9.95 14.65
C ARG A 478 -10.27 -9.28 13.55
N SER A 479 -9.24 -9.94 13.04
CA SER A 479 -8.46 -9.51 11.87
C SER A 479 -8.40 -10.64 10.86
N ILE A 480 -8.82 -10.35 9.63
CA ILE A 480 -8.74 -11.30 8.53
C ILE A 480 -7.29 -11.52 8.09
N PHE A 481 -6.46 -10.49 8.12
CA PHE A 481 -5.03 -10.58 7.78
C PHE A 481 -4.30 -11.60 8.64
N TYR A 482 -4.44 -11.49 9.96
CA TYR A 482 -3.76 -12.40 10.89
C TYR A 482 -4.34 -13.80 10.87
N ALA A 483 -5.64 -13.95 10.62
CA ALA A 483 -6.25 -15.25 10.44
C ALA A 483 -5.74 -15.96 9.18
N GLN A 484 -5.66 -15.24 8.05
CA GLN A 484 -5.06 -15.76 6.81
C GLN A 484 -3.58 -16.10 7.00
N LEU A 485 -2.83 -15.28 7.74
CA LEU A 485 -1.42 -15.53 8.04
C LEU A 485 -1.25 -16.79 8.89
N THR A 486 -2.08 -16.96 9.93
CA THR A 486 -2.12 -18.16 10.78
C THR A 486 -2.41 -19.42 9.95
N GLU A 487 -3.42 -19.34 9.07
CA GLU A 487 -3.78 -20.45 8.17
C GLU A 487 -2.63 -20.80 7.21
N ARG A 488 -2.00 -19.80 6.59
CA ARG A 488 -0.90 -20.01 5.63
C ARG A 488 0.35 -20.58 6.32
N LEU A 489 0.71 -20.07 7.48
CA LEU A 489 1.93 -20.49 8.19
C LEU A 489 1.73 -21.71 9.09
N GLN A 490 0.50 -22.17 9.27
CA GLN A 490 0.14 -23.24 10.23
C GLN A 490 0.70 -22.95 11.64
N LYS A 491 0.73 -21.67 12.01
CA LYS A 491 1.27 -21.16 13.27
C LYS A 491 0.43 -19.99 13.74
N GLU A 492 0.11 -19.95 15.04
CA GLU A 492 -0.62 -18.83 15.63
C GLU A 492 0.12 -17.49 15.40
N CYS A 493 -0.55 -16.54 14.78
CA CYS A 493 -0.01 -15.24 14.43
C CYS A 493 -0.79 -14.06 15.04
N ALA A 494 -1.92 -14.31 15.72
CA ALA A 494 -2.74 -13.26 16.30
C ALA A 494 -2.00 -12.43 17.36
N GLU A 495 -0.98 -12.99 18.01
CA GLU A 495 -0.13 -12.25 18.95
C GLU A 495 0.56 -11.04 18.30
N ARG A 496 0.80 -11.07 16.99
CA ARG A 496 1.35 -9.93 16.24
C ARG A 496 0.38 -8.76 16.13
N ALA A 497 -0.92 -9.03 16.28
CA ALA A 497 -1.94 -7.99 16.26
C ALA A 497 -1.84 -7.05 17.47
N ARG A 498 -1.40 -7.55 18.61
CA ARG A 498 -1.11 -6.85 19.89
C ARG A 498 -2.28 -6.06 20.48
N ILE A 499 -2.81 -5.07 19.74
CA ILE A 499 -3.75 -4.06 20.25
C ILE A 499 -5.21 -4.28 19.81
N LEU A 500 -5.58 -5.43 19.28
CA LEU A 500 -6.96 -5.65 18.85
C LEU A 500 -7.95 -5.37 19.99
N PRO A 501 -8.92 -4.45 19.81
CA PRO A 501 -9.90 -4.16 20.82
C PRO A 501 -10.75 -5.39 21.12
N ARG A 502 -11.21 -5.53 22.35
CA ARG A 502 -12.14 -6.59 22.71
C ARG A 502 -13.44 -6.45 21.93
N ASN A 503 -13.99 -7.56 21.46
CA ASN A 503 -15.32 -7.58 20.91
C ASN A 503 -16.31 -7.24 22.01
N THR A 504 -16.93 -6.08 21.92
CA THR A 504 -18.16 -5.78 22.60
C THR A 504 -19.25 -5.85 21.53
N SER A 505 -20.18 -6.78 21.65
CA SER A 505 -21.38 -6.75 20.83
C SER A 505 -22.12 -5.47 21.14
N ALA A 506 -22.02 -4.47 20.26
CA ALA A 506 -22.86 -3.30 20.38
C ALA A 506 -24.29 -3.70 20.03
N THR A 507 -25.19 -3.44 20.93
CA THR A 507 -26.62 -3.62 20.70
C THR A 507 -27.35 -2.36 21.17
N SER A 508 -28.37 -1.95 20.41
CA SER A 508 -29.25 -0.84 20.80
C SER A 508 -30.09 -1.17 22.04
N SER A 509 -30.17 -2.43 22.42
CA SER A 509 -30.93 -2.91 23.56
C SER A 509 -30.11 -3.95 24.35
N PRO A 510 -29.03 -3.52 25.01
CA PRO A 510 -28.19 -4.43 25.79
C PRO A 510 -28.96 -4.97 27.01
N THR A 511 -28.61 -6.19 27.45
CA THR A 511 -29.06 -6.64 28.78
C THR A 511 -28.46 -5.76 29.88
N VAL A 512 -29.02 -5.80 31.08
CA VAL A 512 -28.53 -5.00 32.20
C VAL A 512 -27.07 -5.28 32.49
N GLU A 513 -26.67 -6.54 32.43
CA GLU A 513 -25.27 -7.00 32.65
C GLU A 513 -24.33 -6.42 31.59
N VAL A 514 -24.72 -6.45 30.31
CA VAL A 514 -23.94 -5.89 29.21
C VAL A 514 -23.86 -4.36 29.34
N ALA A 515 -24.96 -3.69 29.67
CA ALA A 515 -24.97 -2.25 29.89
C ALA A 515 -24.08 -1.82 31.06
N MET A 516 -24.09 -2.58 32.16
CA MET A 516 -23.20 -2.34 33.30
C MET A 516 -21.73 -2.57 32.95
N ALA A 517 -21.40 -3.61 32.16
CA ALA A 517 -20.06 -3.86 31.69
C ALA A 517 -19.57 -2.72 30.78
N LEU A 518 -20.37 -2.27 29.84
CA LEU A 518 -20.05 -1.13 28.95
C LEU A 518 -19.88 0.16 29.76
N ALA A 519 -20.74 0.44 30.74
CA ALA A 519 -20.60 1.59 31.62
C ALA A 519 -19.28 1.53 32.43
N LYS A 520 -18.91 0.35 32.94
CA LYS A 520 -17.64 0.16 33.64
C LYS A 520 -16.43 0.34 32.71
N GLU A 521 -16.49 -0.14 31.48
CA GLU A 521 -15.45 0.08 30.47
C GLU A 521 -15.31 1.56 30.10
N ALA A 522 -16.40 2.34 30.04
CA ALA A 522 -16.37 3.77 29.77
C ALA A 522 -15.59 4.58 30.81
N TYR A 523 -15.49 4.11 32.06
CA TYR A 523 -14.65 4.74 33.09
C TYR A 523 -13.16 4.41 32.96
N ASN A 524 -12.83 3.37 32.18
CA ASN A 524 -11.45 3.01 31.83
C ASN A 524 -11.32 3.14 30.31
N PRO A 525 -11.04 4.35 29.78
CA PRO A 525 -10.94 4.55 28.35
C PRO A 525 -9.89 3.59 27.77
N ARG A 526 -10.20 3.02 26.62
CA ARG A 526 -9.26 2.13 25.93
C ARG A 526 -8.04 2.93 25.52
N LEU A 527 -6.89 2.29 25.58
CA LEU A 527 -5.67 2.84 25.06
C LEU A 527 -5.86 3.10 23.55
N THR A 528 -5.63 4.33 23.12
CA THR A 528 -5.65 4.68 21.68
C THR A 528 -4.45 4.05 20.98
N LEU A 529 -4.52 3.87 19.66
CA LEU A 529 -3.41 3.33 18.90
C LEU A 529 -2.16 4.22 19.04
N GLU A 530 -2.33 5.53 19.01
CA GLU A 530 -1.25 6.50 19.23
C GLU A 530 -0.53 6.26 20.57
N HIS A 531 -1.28 6.26 21.67
CA HIS A 531 -0.70 6.02 22.99
C HIS A 531 -0.06 4.64 23.11
N TRP A 532 -0.68 3.62 22.47
CA TRP A 532 -0.10 2.29 22.45
C TRP A 532 1.27 2.27 21.74
N ILE A 533 1.40 2.94 20.59
CA ILE A 533 2.68 3.05 19.87
C ILE A 533 3.72 3.79 20.71
N GLU A 534 3.31 4.83 21.47
CA GLU A 534 4.20 5.56 22.36
C GLU A 534 4.64 4.76 23.58
N GLU A 535 3.75 3.99 24.20
CA GLU A 535 4.06 3.13 25.32
C GLU A 535 4.91 1.90 24.93
N ASN A 536 4.73 1.39 23.71
CA ASN A 536 5.44 0.22 23.19
C ASN A 536 6.65 0.61 22.32
N LYS A 537 7.18 1.81 22.49
CA LYS A 537 8.40 2.25 21.80
C LYS A 537 9.59 1.36 22.18
N PHE A 538 10.57 1.32 21.31
CA PHE A 538 11.81 0.62 21.59
C PHE A 538 12.50 1.23 22.82
N ILE A 539 13.10 0.37 23.62
CA ILE A 539 13.98 0.82 24.70
C ILE A 539 15.13 1.61 24.07
N PRO A 540 15.46 2.82 24.59
CA PRO A 540 16.55 3.61 24.06
C PRO A 540 17.83 2.80 23.91
N SER A 541 18.41 2.82 22.72
CA SER A 541 19.65 2.10 22.44
C SER A 541 20.80 2.69 23.24
N VAL A 542 21.73 1.85 23.67
CA VAL A 542 23.02 2.25 24.21
C VAL A 542 24.05 1.98 23.12
N VAL A 543 25.05 2.85 22.99
CA VAL A 543 26.15 2.61 22.03
C VAL A 543 26.90 1.35 22.47
N PRO A 544 26.83 0.24 21.72
CA PRO A 544 27.48 -1.00 22.12
C PRO A 544 29.00 -0.84 22.11
N THR A 545 29.69 -1.52 23.01
CA THR A 545 31.15 -1.56 23.04
C THR A 545 31.69 -2.08 21.69
N GLY A 546 32.67 -1.38 21.11
CA GLY A 546 33.31 -1.77 19.85
C GLY A 546 32.62 -1.24 18.58
N VAL A 547 31.53 -0.47 18.70
CA VAL A 547 30.95 0.28 17.56
C VAL A 547 31.85 1.47 17.24
N LYS A 548 32.22 1.61 15.97
CA LYS A 548 33.11 2.70 15.52
C LYS A 548 32.33 4.01 15.43
N SER A 549 32.93 5.11 15.91
CA SER A 549 32.42 6.45 15.59
C SER A 549 32.70 6.76 14.12
N ILE A 550 31.75 7.43 13.46
CA ILE A 550 31.97 7.92 12.09
C ILE A 550 33.16 8.88 12.01
N ASP A 551 33.47 9.59 13.11
CA ASP A 551 34.57 10.54 13.16
C ASP A 551 35.95 9.85 13.18
N ASP A 552 36.02 8.58 13.60
CA ASP A 552 37.24 7.76 13.58
C ASP A 552 37.50 7.08 12.24
N ILE A 553 36.49 7.10 11.34
CA ILE A 553 36.58 6.45 10.03
C ILE A 553 37.19 7.45 9.04
N LYS A 554 38.44 7.17 8.62
CA LYS A 554 39.13 7.97 7.61
C LYS A 554 38.40 7.91 6.27
N GLU A 555 38.24 9.06 5.63
CA GLU A 555 37.69 9.13 4.26
C GLU A 555 38.60 8.33 3.31
N LYS A 556 38.06 7.26 2.72
CA LYS A 556 38.62 6.75 1.48
C LYS A 556 38.28 7.78 0.40
N LYS A 557 39.28 8.46 -0.18
CA LYS A 557 39.10 9.27 -1.38
C LYS A 557 38.64 8.35 -2.50
N THR A 558 37.35 8.12 -2.58
CA THR A 558 36.75 7.43 -3.73
C THR A 558 36.57 8.48 -4.81
N ILE A 559 37.44 8.44 -5.81
CA ILE A 559 37.25 9.19 -7.05
C ILE A 559 36.08 8.49 -7.76
N SER A 560 34.84 8.86 -7.43
CA SER A 560 33.68 8.42 -8.18
C SER A 560 33.39 9.44 -9.28
N ASN A 561 34.07 9.30 -10.42
CA ASN A 561 33.65 9.89 -11.69
C ASN A 561 32.53 9.04 -12.32
N LYS A 562 31.45 8.77 -11.61
CA LYS A 562 30.19 8.43 -12.26
C LYS A 562 29.42 9.73 -12.45
N GLN A 563 29.63 10.40 -13.58
CA GLN A 563 28.64 11.33 -14.11
C GLN A 563 27.32 10.55 -14.17
N ARG A 564 26.36 10.94 -13.32
CA ARG A 564 24.98 10.46 -13.47
C ARG A 564 24.53 10.90 -14.86
N THR A 565 24.32 9.94 -15.74
CA THR A 565 23.58 10.17 -16.97
C THR A 565 22.21 10.70 -16.54
N GLN A 566 21.86 11.89 -17.00
CA GLN A 566 20.50 12.40 -16.81
C GLN A 566 19.55 11.37 -17.40
N PRO A 567 18.42 11.05 -16.74
CA PRO A 567 17.48 10.10 -17.29
C PRO A 567 17.05 10.56 -18.68
N GLU A 568 17.13 9.66 -19.65
CA GLU A 568 16.69 9.94 -21.00
C GLU A 568 15.16 9.96 -21.02
N ILE A 569 14.60 11.14 -21.27
CA ILE A 569 13.16 11.31 -21.44
C ILE A 569 12.87 11.27 -22.93
N SER A 570 12.04 10.34 -23.35
CA SER A 570 11.59 10.20 -24.72
C SER A 570 10.07 10.29 -24.80
N ILE A 571 9.56 10.73 -25.95
CA ILE A 571 8.13 10.71 -26.24
C ILE A 571 7.91 9.69 -27.36
N VAL A 572 7.26 8.58 -27.00
CA VAL A 572 6.94 7.52 -27.96
C VAL A 572 5.42 7.41 -28.05
N ASN A 573 4.88 7.58 -29.26
CA ASN A 573 3.43 7.56 -29.53
C ASN A 573 2.62 8.54 -28.64
N GLY A 574 3.19 9.74 -28.38
CA GLY A 574 2.55 10.76 -27.55
C GLY A 574 2.61 10.50 -26.03
N ARG A 575 3.34 9.48 -25.59
CA ARG A 575 3.54 9.14 -24.19
C ARG A 575 4.95 9.45 -23.73
N ILE A 576 5.07 10.00 -22.53
CA ILE A 576 6.38 10.30 -21.93
C ILE A 576 6.96 9.01 -21.34
N GLN A 577 8.16 8.66 -21.75
CA GLN A 577 8.94 7.56 -21.22
C GLN A 577 10.23 8.11 -20.59
N MET A 578 10.64 7.55 -19.48
CA MET A 578 11.92 7.81 -18.86
C MET A 578 12.72 6.51 -18.83
N ASN A 579 13.90 6.52 -19.44
CA ASN A 579 14.73 5.32 -19.63
C ASN A 579 13.97 4.15 -20.31
N GLY A 580 13.07 4.45 -21.27
CA GLY A 580 12.28 3.43 -21.97
C GLY A 580 11.08 2.86 -21.17
N VAL A 581 10.90 3.27 -19.91
CA VAL A 581 9.74 2.89 -19.09
C VAL A 581 8.63 3.90 -19.28
N LEU A 582 7.42 3.44 -19.64
CA LEU A 582 6.25 4.30 -19.79
C LEU A 582 5.90 4.95 -18.44
N LEU A 583 6.04 6.26 -18.36
CA LEU A 583 5.49 7.03 -17.26
C LEU A 583 4.01 7.17 -17.57
N VAL A 584 3.17 6.55 -16.78
CA VAL A 584 1.71 6.40 -16.92
C VAL A 584 1.08 7.48 -17.77
N GLY A 585 0.53 7.05 -18.90
CA GLY A 585 -0.06 7.93 -19.88
C GLY A 585 -1.45 8.38 -19.52
N GLY A 586 -1.58 9.13 -18.45
CA GLY A 586 -2.70 10.04 -18.29
C GLY A 586 -2.22 11.44 -18.59
N SER A 587 -3.08 12.33 -19.06
CA SER A 587 -2.85 13.76 -19.21
C SER A 587 -2.48 14.45 -17.88
N HIS A 588 -1.97 13.71 -16.91
CA HIS A 588 -1.71 14.13 -15.55
C HIS A 588 -0.21 14.24 -15.35
N THR A 589 0.22 15.45 -15.25
CA THR A 589 1.44 15.77 -14.49
C THR A 589 1.22 15.23 -13.09
N THR A 590 1.84 14.09 -12.76
CA THR A 590 1.90 13.67 -11.37
C THR A 590 2.50 14.82 -10.57
N PRO A 591 1.88 15.29 -9.48
CA PRO A 591 2.37 16.42 -8.69
C PRO A 591 3.74 16.17 -8.05
N TRP A 592 4.28 14.99 -8.21
CA TRP A 592 5.56 14.51 -7.69
C TRP A 592 6.78 14.85 -8.56
N TRP A 593 6.55 15.39 -9.74
CA TRP A 593 7.65 15.88 -10.55
C TRP A 593 8.15 17.20 -9.97
N ASN A 594 9.29 17.17 -9.32
CA ASN A 594 10.11 18.34 -9.01
C ASN A 594 10.56 18.97 -10.33
N GLY A 595 9.58 19.58 -11.00
CA GLY A 595 9.73 20.09 -12.36
C GLY A 595 10.45 21.41 -12.40
N LYS A 596 11.73 21.38 -12.15
CA LYS A 596 12.59 22.24 -12.96
C LYS A 596 12.92 21.50 -14.26
N LEU A 597 11.93 21.11 -15.03
CA LEU A 597 12.05 21.10 -16.47
C LEU A 597 12.43 22.53 -16.85
N LYS A 598 13.73 22.77 -17.06
CA LYS A 598 14.19 24.05 -17.58
C LYS A 598 13.30 24.32 -18.79
N THR A 599 12.67 25.49 -18.83
CA THR A 599 11.76 25.97 -19.88
C THR A 599 12.31 25.81 -21.31
N ASN A 600 13.59 25.58 -21.46
CA ASN A 600 14.26 25.27 -22.73
C ASN A 600 13.92 23.89 -23.33
N PHE A 601 13.39 22.94 -22.53
CA PHE A 601 13.01 21.62 -23.05
C PHE A 601 11.61 21.66 -23.70
N LEU A 602 10.69 22.46 -23.15
CA LEU A 602 9.34 22.64 -23.70
C LEU A 602 9.34 23.45 -25.02
N LYS A 603 10.36 24.28 -25.27
CA LYS A 603 10.49 25.03 -26.53
C LYS A 603 10.92 24.18 -27.73
N LYS A 604 11.42 22.96 -27.52
CA LYS A 604 11.76 22.02 -28.60
C LYS A 604 10.72 20.94 -28.84
N ALA A 605 9.77 20.76 -27.96
CA ALA A 605 8.63 19.89 -28.17
C ALA A 605 7.50 20.71 -28.83
N SER A 606 6.90 20.15 -29.86
CA SER A 606 5.85 20.70 -30.75
C SER A 606 4.89 21.71 -30.09
N PRO A 607 4.39 22.74 -30.80
CA PRO A 607 3.51 23.80 -30.28
C PRO A 607 2.21 23.32 -29.60
N ALA A 608 1.87 22.03 -29.71
CA ALA A 608 0.69 21.44 -29.06
C ALA A 608 0.83 21.26 -27.55
N ILE A 609 2.04 21.42 -26.95
CA ILE A 609 2.31 21.19 -25.53
C ILE A 609 2.33 22.50 -24.71
N THR A 610 2.20 23.65 -25.36
CA THR A 610 2.25 24.98 -24.72
C THR A 610 0.91 25.47 -24.14
N ARG A 611 -0.08 24.58 -23.92
CA ARG A 611 -1.36 24.90 -23.27
C ARG A 611 -1.67 23.97 -22.10
N PHE A 612 -0.77 23.96 -21.12
CA PHE A 612 -1.12 23.45 -19.79
C PHE A 612 -0.34 24.21 -18.70
#